data_055aaacf8ee4d1b7cc1f58d5e974b9ec
#
_entry.id   055aaacf8ee4d1b7cc1f58d5e974b9ec
#
_cell.length_a   1.000
_cell.length_b   1.000
_cell.length_c   1.000
_cell.angle_alpha   90.00
_cell.angle_beta   90.00
_cell.angle_gamma   90.00
#
_symmetry.space_group_name_H-M   'P 1'
#
loop_
_entity.id
_entity.type
_entity.pdbx_description
1 polymer ?
#
loop_
_entity_poly.entity_id
_entity_poly.type
_entity_poly.pdbx_seq_one_letter_code
_entity_poly.pdbx_strand_id
1 'polypeptide(L)'
;MTDNNVKPNEKARGNSATYFIRNSTTSWLVLIILLVGGISSYLGLGRLEDPPFTIKEAMVITNYPGANALQVEEEVTAPLEDSIQSLPYIKHVKSVSKAGISQIHIVVKPTYQAEELPQIWDELRRKINDEKHNL
;
A
#
# COMPACT_ATOMS: atom_id res chain seq x y z
N MET A 1 -58.26 51.92 6.63
CA MET A 1 -57.95 50.52 6.38
C MET A 1 -56.73 50.54 5.47
N THR A 2 -55.62 50.37 6.10
CA THR A 2 -54.27 50.58 5.52
C THR A 2 -53.64 49.24 5.25
N ASP A 3 -53.52 48.90 3.98
CA ASP A 3 -52.76 47.74 3.56
C ASP A 3 -51.26 48.02 3.62
N ASN A 4 -50.61 47.50 4.64
CA ASN A 4 -49.17 47.44 4.77
C ASN A 4 -48.66 46.17 4.08
N ASN A 5 -48.46 46.24 2.79
CA ASN A 5 -47.77 45.23 2.01
C ASN A 5 -46.27 45.44 2.17
N VAL A 6 -45.69 44.80 3.18
CA VAL A 6 -44.23 44.71 3.38
C VAL A 6 -43.66 43.73 2.40
N LYS A 7 -43.09 44.22 1.31
CA LYS A 7 -42.31 43.41 0.38
C LYS A 7 -41.00 42.95 1.06
N PRO A 8 -40.72 41.64 1.17
CA PRO A 8 -39.47 41.17 1.73
C PRO A 8 -38.32 41.48 0.77
N ASN A 9 -37.27 41.90 1.39
CA ASN A 9 -35.95 42.30 0.99
C ASN A 9 -35.36 41.52 -0.22
N GLU A 10 -35.67 41.93 -1.42
CA GLU A 10 -35.14 41.37 -2.69
C GLU A 10 -33.80 42.01 -3.13
N LYS A 11 -33.27 42.95 -2.30
CA LYS A 11 -32.08 43.72 -2.63
C LYS A 11 -30.74 43.10 -2.31
N ALA A 12 -30.67 41.97 -1.62
CA ALA A 12 -29.39 41.39 -1.16
C ALA A 12 -28.81 40.32 -2.11
N ARG A 13 -29.56 39.85 -3.11
CA ARG A 13 -29.15 38.68 -3.91
C ARG A 13 -28.64 39.02 -5.33
N GLY A 14 -28.71 40.31 -5.71
CA GLY A 14 -28.42 40.73 -7.08
C GLY A 14 -27.06 41.31 -7.36
N ASN A 15 -26.30 41.67 -6.31
CA ASN A 15 -25.13 42.54 -6.50
C ASN A 15 -23.89 41.85 -7.07
N SER A 16 -23.60 40.61 -6.71
CA SER A 16 -22.42 39.91 -7.21
C SER A 16 -22.57 39.45 -8.66
N ALA A 17 -23.70 38.82 -8.98
CA ALA A 17 -23.97 38.34 -10.34
C ALA A 17 -24.09 39.52 -11.32
N THR A 18 -24.79 40.58 -10.93
CA THR A 18 -24.96 41.79 -11.76
C THR A 18 -23.62 42.51 -11.99
N TYR A 19 -22.72 42.52 -11.00
CA TYR A 19 -21.37 43.08 -11.13
C TYR A 19 -20.54 42.34 -12.19
N PHE A 20 -20.54 41.01 -12.15
CA PHE A 20 -19.82 40.19 -13.12
C PHE A 20 -20.38 40.28 -14.54
N ILE A 21 -21.72 40.38 -14.70
CA ILE A 21 -22.33 40.56 -16.00
C ILE A 21 -22.02 41.94 -16.60
N ARG A 22 -21.96 42.97 -15.76
CA ARG A 22 -21.71 44.34 -16.19
C ARG A 22 -20.21 44.57 -16.52
N ASN A 23 -19.31 43.88 -15.87
CA ASN A 23 -17.85 43.98 -16.08
C ASN A 23 -17.29 42.71 -16.75
N SER A 24 -17.51 42.59 -18.06
CA SER A 24 -17.04 41.45 -18.86
C SER A 24 -15.52 41.17 -18.71
N THR A 25 -14.71 42.23 -18.61
CA THR A 25 -13.27 42.12 -18.44
C THR A 25 -12.89 41.42 -17.13
N THR A 26 -13.56 41.74 -16.02
CA THR A 26 -13.35 41.10 -14.72
C THR A 26 -13.75 39.64 -14.72
N SER A 27 -14.88 39.32 -15.39
CA SER A 27 -15.34 37.95 -15.52
C SER A 27 -14.37 37.07 -16.31
N TRP A 28 -13.80 37.58 -17.40
CA TRP A 28 -12.77 36.90 -18.18
C TRP A 28 -11.49 36.70 -17.39
N LEU A 29 -11.07 37.67 -16.61
CA LEU A 29 -9.88 37.58 -15.77
C LEU A 29 -10.02 36.51 -14.70
N VAL A 30 -11.16 36.47 -13.99
CA VAL A 30 -11.46 35.42 -13.00
C VAL A 30 -11.50 34.04 -13.64
N LEU A 31 -12.12 33.90 -14.83
CA LEU A 31 -12.17 32.64 -15.55
C LEU A 31 -10.78 32.14 -15.91
N ILE A 32 -9.90 33.01 -16.40
CA ILE A 32 -8.52 32.63 -16.75
C ILE A 32 -7.75 32.19 -15.50
N ILE A 33 -7.88 32.93 -14.40
CA ILE A 33 -7.21 32.57 -13.13
C ILE A 33 -7.67 31.22 -12.63
N LEU A 34 -8.97 30.93 -12.65
CA LEU A 34 -9.54 29.64 -12.26
C LEU A 34 -9.07 28.50 -13.17
N LEU A 35 -8.99 28.76 -14.47
CA LEU A 35 -8.55 27.76 -15.44
C LEU A 35 -7.06 27.43 -15.27
N VAL A 36 -6.22 28.45 -15.17
CA VAL A 36 -4.77 28.28 -14.95
C VAL A 36 -4.51 27.65 -13.58
N GLY A 37 -5.18 28.11 -12.53
CA GLY A 37 -5.07 27.56 -11.18
C GLY A 37 -5.54 26.09 -11.10
N GLY A 38 -6.66 25.78 -11.76
CA GLY A 38 -7.17 24.41 -11.84
C GLY A 38 -6.22 23.45 -12.56
N ILE A 39 -5.68 23.87 -13.70
CA ILE A 39 -4.71 23.05 -14.44
C ILE A 39 -3.42 22.89 -13.64
N SER A 40 -2.92 23.97 -13.05
CA SER A 40 -1.70 23.92 -12.23
C SER A 40 -1.87 23.01 -11.00
N SER A 41 -3.01 23.10 -10.33
CA SER A 41 -3.35 22.22 -9.20
C SER A 41 -3.45 20.75 -9.63
N TYR A 42 -4.06 20.48 -10.77
CA TYR A 42 -4.18 19.12 -11.33
C TYR A 42 -2.80 18.51 -11.68
N LEU A 43 -1.93 19.31 -12.29
CA LEU A 43 -0.56 18.86 -12.61
C LEU A 43 0.32 18.70 -11.36
N GLY A 44 0.03 19.44 -10.29
CA GLY A 44 0.70 19.35 -9.00
C GLY A 44 0.17 18.23 -8.09
N LEU A 45 -0.96 17.59 -8.43
CA LEU A 45 -1.40 16.42 -7.70
C LEU A 45 -0.40 15.28 -7.93
N GLY A 46 0.25 14.84 -6.85
CA GLY A 46 1.09 13.65 -6.87
C GLY A 46 0.26 12.44 -7.32
N ARG A 47 0.71 11.76 -8.36
CA ARG A 47 0.07 10.54 -8.91
C ARG A 47 0.34 9.29 -8.06
N LEU A 48 0.81 9.44 -6.84
CA LEU A 48 0.96 8.34 -5.89
C LEU A 48 -0.41 8.06 -5.29
N GLU A 49 -1.15 7.21 -5.97
CA GLU A 49 -2.47 6.75 -5.54
C GLU A 49 -2.38 5.86 -4.29
N ASP A 50 -1.27 5.13 -4.16
CA ASP A 50 -0.98 4.32 -2.98
C ASP A 50 0.41 4.66 -2.42
N PRO A 51 0.58 4.73 -1.08
CA PRO A 51 1.91 4.78 -0.50
C PRO A 51 2.70 3.55 -0.97
N PRO A 52 4.00 3.66 -1.26
CA PRO A 52 4.83 2.53 -1.65
C PRO A 52 4.82 1.50 -0.52
N PHE A 53 3.91 0.55 -0.65
CA PHE A 53 3.77 -0.51 0.31
C PHE A 53 4.65 -1.67 -0.14
N THR A 54 5.62 -1.97 0.69
CA THR A 54 6.60 -3.00 0.41
C THR A 54 6.16 -4.28 1.10
N ILE A 55 5.93 -5.34 0.32
CA ILE A 55 5.64 -6.67 0.85
C ILE A 55 6.92 -7.21 1.49
N LYS A 56 6.90 -7.35 2.82
CA LYS A 56 7.99 -7.86 3.64
C LYS A 56 7.71 -9.28 4.15
N GLU A 57 6.93 -10.02 3.38
CA GLU A 57 6.49 -11.37 3.72
C GLU A 57 6.77 -12.31 2.55
N ALA A 58 7.16 -13.53 2.87
CA ALA A 58 7.35 -14.60 1.91
C ALA A 58 6.75 -15.91 2.44
N MET A 59 6.35 -16.77 1.53
CA MET A 59 5.89 -18.12 1.85
C MET A 59 6.77 -19.14 1.13
N VAL A 60 7.32 -20.06 1.89
CA VAL A 60 8.06 -21.22 1.39
C VAL A 60 7.16 -22.45 1.50
N ILE A 61 6.98 -23.14 0.39
CA ILE A 61 6.19 -24.36 0.33
C ILE A 61 7.11 -25.47 -0.12
N THR A 62 7.24 -26.50 0.71
CA THR A 62 8.05 -27.70 0.42
C THR A 62 7.16 -28.93 0.36
N ASN A 63 7.22 -29.66 -0.74
CA ASN A 63 6.51 -30.89 -0.93
C ASN A 63 7.39 -32.08 -0.50
N TYR A 64 6.88 -32.91 0.40
CA TYR A 64 7.52 -34.14 0.86
C TYR A 64 6.54 -35.32 0.82
N PRO A 65 6.29 -35.84 -0.38
CA PRO A 65 5.23 -36.82 -0.62
C PRO A 65 5.52 -38.14 0.11
N GLY A 66 4.46 -38.68 0.73
CA GLY A 66 4.53 -39.97 1.44
C GLY A 66 4.78 -39.85 2.94
N ALA A 67 5.19 -38.68 3.43
CA ALA A 67 5.42 -38.45 4.86
C ALA A 67 4.12 -38.04 5.58
N ASN A 68 3.98 -38.43 6.83
CA ASN A 68 2.94 -37.92 7.71
C ASN A 68 3.30 -36.48 8.23
N ALA A 69 2.38 -35.81 8.91
CA ALA A 69 2.59 -34.43 9.37
C ALA A 69 3.76 -34.30 10.36
N LEU A 70 3.99 -35.30 11.23
CA LEU A 70 5.07 -35.31 12.21
C LEU A 70 6.43 -35.47 11.52
N GLN A 71 6.53 -36.36 10.56
CA GLN A 71 7.74 -36.54 9.77
C GLN A 71 8.09 -35.29 8.97
N VAL A 72 7.09 -34.64 8.36
CA VAL A 72 7.29 -33.35 7.66
C VAL A 72 7.79 -32.28 8.63
N GLU A 73 7.27 -32.26 9.85
CA GLU A 73 7.72 -31.34 10.90
C GLU A 73 9.17 -31.55 11.27
N GLU A 74 9.55 -32.78 11.62
CA GLU A 74 10.86 -33.11 12.14
C GLU A 74 11.96 -33.10 11.05
N GLU A 75 11.65 -33.61 9.86
CA GLU A 75 12.62 -33.79 8.79
C GLU A 75 12.75 -32.57 7.87
N VAL A 76 11.69 -31.77 7.72
CA VAL A 76 11.67 -30.67 6.74
C VAL A 76 11.45 -29.30 7.41
N THR A 77 10.39 -29.19 8.24
CA THR A 77 9.98 -27.89 8.73
C THR A 77 10.94 -27.34 9.77
N ALA A 78 11.30 -28.12 10.79
CA ALA A 78 12.16 -27.69 11.87
C ALA A 78 13.59 -27.29 11.40
N PRO A 79 14.29 -28.08 10.55
CA PRO A 79 15.58 -27.67 10.02
C PRO A 79 15.52 -26.38 9.20
N LEU A 80 14.48 -26.23 8.37
CA LEU A 80 14.28 -25.00 7.57
C LEU A 80 13.96 -23.80 8.45
N GLU A 81 13.15 -23.96 9.48
CA GLU A 81 12.85 -22.89 10.44
C GLU A 81 14.11 -22.41 11.16
N ASP A 82 14.91 -23.31 11.69
CA ASP A 82 16.14 -22.99 12.39
C ASP A 82 17.12 -22.24 11.48
N SER A 83 17.27 -22.72 10.26
CA SER A 83 18.10 -22.07 9.26
C SER A 83 17.62 -20.65 8.93
N ILE A 84 16.31 -20.46 8.74
CA ILE A 84 15.70 -19.17 8.43
C ILE A 84 15.77 -18.22 9.63
N GLN A 85 15.49 -18.71 10.84
CA GLN A 85 15.56 -17.90 12.06
C GLN A 85 16.96 -17.42 12.40
N SER A 86 17.99 -18.11 11.95
CA SER A 86 19.39 -17.68 12.12
C SER A 86 19.73 -16.37 11.39
N LEU A 87 18.89 -15.95 10.45
CA LEU A 87 19.12 -14.76 9.63
C LEU A 87 18.73 -13.47 10.38
N PRO A 88 19.59 -12.45 10.42
CA PRO A 88 19.42 -11.27 11.28
C PRO A 88 18.22 -10.37 10.89
N TYR A 89 17.78 -10.45 9.65
CA TYR A 89 16.69 -9.64 9.10
C TYR A 89 15.30 -10.25 9.29
N ILE A 90 15.21 -11.48 9.79
CA ILE A 90 13.91 -12.13 10.05
C ILE A 90 13.32 -11.62 11.36
N LYS A 91 12.03 -11.25 11.32
CA LYS A 91 11.28 -10.83 12.49
C LYS A 91 10.67 -12.03 13.21
N HIS A 92 9.95 -12.85 12.47
CA HIS A 92 9.39 -14.12 12.95
C HIS A 92 9.07 -15.04 11.77
N VAL A 93 9.02 -16.31 12.09
CA VAL A 93 8.64 -17.40 11.19
C VAL A 93 7.40 -18.08 11.77
N LYS A 94 6.47 -18.48 10.92
CA LYS A 94 5.32 -19.32 11.28
C LYS A 94 5.24 -20.45 10.30
N SER A 95 5.11 -21.67 10.78
CA SER A 95 4.99 -22.86 9.94
C SER A 95 3.71 -23.62 10.18
N VAL A 96 3.35 -24.39 9.19
CA VAL A 96 2.26 -25.35 9.25
C VAL A 96 2.69 -26.60 8.51
N SER A 97 2.83 -27.70 9.23
CA SER A 97 3.16 -29.01 8.69
C SER A 97 1.91 -29.85 8.50
N LYS A 98 1.75 -30.37 7.31
CA LYS A 98 0.66 -31.27 6.92
C LYS A 98 1.27 -32.53 6.28
N ALA A 99 0.47 -33.60 6.15
CA ALA A 99 0.90 -34.78 5.43
C ALA A 99 1.37 -34.42 4.00
N GLY A 100 2.66 -34.66 3.73
CA GLY A 100 3.29 -34.42 2.45
C GLY A 100 3.62 -32.95 2.10
N ILE A 101 3.34 -31.98 2.97
CA ILE A 101 3.58 -30.56 2.69
C ILE A 101 4.00 -29.79 3.93
N SER A 102 5.07 -29.01 3.80
CA SER A 102 5.47 -27.97 4.76
C SER A 102 5.19 -26.58 4.19
N GLN A 103 4.61 -25.69 4.98
CA GLN A 103 4.36 -24.29 4.65
C GLN A 103 4.99 -23.40 5.70
N ILE A 104 5.95 -22.57 5.30
CA ILE A 104 6.67 -21.66 6.20
C ILE A 104 6.42 -20.22 5.75
N HIS A 105 5.81 -19.44 6.61
CA HIS A 105 5.53 -18.03 6.41
C HIS A 105 6.58 -17.20 7.13
N ILE A 106 7.26 -16.35 6.39
CA ILE A 106 8.42 -15.58 6.84
C ILE A 106 8.07 -14.10 6.80
N VAL A 107 8.33 -13.38 7.89
CA VAL A 107 8.15 -11.93 7.97
C VAL A 107 9.49 -11.27 8.25
N VAL A 108 9.88 -10.35 7.38
CA VAL A 108 11.10 -9.54 7.52
C VAL A 108 10.85 -8.35 8.45
N LYS A 109 11.88 -7.92 9.17
CA LYS A 109 11.81 -6.76 10.07
C LYS A 109 11.44 -5.49 9.30
N PRO A 110 10.60 -4.61 9.86
CA PRO A 110 10.18 -3.37 9.22
C PRO A 110 11.33 -2.37 9.01
N THR A 111 12.44 -2.56 9.70
CA THR A 111 13.64 -1.70 9.65
C THR A 111 14.30 -1.69 8.26
N TYR A 112 14.19 -2.78 7.50
CA TYR A 112 14.77 -2.90 6.17
C TYR A 112 13.89 -2.21 5.13
N GLN A 113 14.52 -1.48 4.20
CA GLN A 113 13.83 -0.71 3.16
C GLN A 113 13.59 -1.55 1.90
N ALA A 114 12.76 -1.02 0.99
CA ALA A 114 12.40 -1.71 -0.26
C ALA A 114 13.61 -2.08 -1.13
N GLU A 115 14.66 -1.25 -1.08
CA GLU A 115 15.87 -1.39 -1.87
C GLU A 115 16.75 -2.57 -1.42
N GLU A 116 16.67 -2.94 -0.13
CA GLU A 116 17.45 -4.04 0.47
C GLU A 116 16.76 -5.40 0.30
N LEU A 117 15.46 -5.41 0.06
CA LEU A 117 14.66 -6.64 -0.02
C LEU A 117 15.10 -7.62 -1.11
N PRO A 118 15.48 -7.20 -2.33
CA PRO A 118 15.95 -8.14 -3.34
C PRO A 118 17.16 -8.95 -2.88
N GLN A 119 18.11 -8.30 -2.21
CA GLN A 119 19.29 -8.98 -1.65
C GLN A 119 18.90 -9.95 -0.53
N ILE A 120 17.99 -9.55 0.35
CA ILE A 120 17.47 -10.39 1.44
C ILE A 120 16.78 -11.64 0.87
N TRP A 121 15.96 -11.48 -0.17
CA TRP A 121 15.28 -12.61 -0.81
C TRP A 121 16.25 -13.56 -1.52
N ASP A 122 17.32 -13.04 -2.11
CA ASP A 122 18.33 -13.88 -2.76
C ASP A 122 19.17 -14.65 -1.73
N GLU A 123 19.48 -14.04 -0.61
CA GLU A 123 20.17 -14.70 0.50
C GLU A 123 19.30 -15.78 1.13
N LEU A 124 18.03 -15.48 1.34
CA LEU A 124 17.04 -16.43 1.85
C LEU A 124 16.91 -17.65 0.93
N ARG A 125 16.81 -17.42 -0.39
CA ARG A 125 16.73 -18.52 -1.38
C ARG A 125 17.99 -19.40 -1.35
N ARG A 126 19.17 -18.79 -1.24
CA ARG A 126 20.42 -19.55 -1.13
C ARG A 126 20.43 -20.40 0.13
N LYS A 127 20.07 -19.83 1.26
CA LYS A 127 20.01 -20.53 2.55
C LYS A 127 19.05 -21.73 2.51
N ILE A 128 17.86 -21.54 1.96
CA ILE A 128 16.85 -22.60 1.78
C ILE A 128 17.37 -23.70 0.83
N ASN A 129 18.05 -23.31 -0.26
CA ASN A 129 18.60 -24.30 -1.21
C ASN A 129 19.75 -25.09 -0.62
N ASP A 130 20.59 -24.46 0.21
CA ASP A 130 21.67 -25.14 0.91
C ASP A 130 21.11 -26.18 1.88
N GLU A 131 20.06 -25.83 2.63
CA GLU A 131 19.43 -26.74 3.56
C GLU A 131 18.71 -27.90 2.86
N LYS A 132 18.08 -27.61 1.71
CA LYS A 132 17.41 -28.63 0.90
C LYS A 132 18.33 -29.78 0.43
N HIS A 133 19.63 -29.55 0.36
CA HIS A 133 20.59 -30.61 0.01
C HIS A 133 20.92 -31.50 1.21
N ASN A 134 20.55 -31.09 2.41
CA ASN A 134 20.77 -31.82 3.66
C ASN A 134 19.51 -32.58 4.13
N LEU A 135 18.35 -32.30 3.50
CA LEU A 135 17.07 -32.99 3.73
C LEU A 135 16.97 -34.24 2.86
#